data_e92876dd82b02498cf1d7ef7284a08e5
#
_entry.id   e92876dd82b02498cf1d7ef7284a08e5
#
_cell.length_a   1.000
_cell.length_b   1.000
_cell.length_c   1.000
_cell.angle_alpha   90.00
_cell.angle_beta   90.00
_cell.angle_gamma   90.00
#
_symmetry.space_group_name_H-M   'P 1'
#
loop_
_entity.id
_entity.type
_entity.pdbx_description
1 polymer ?
#
loop_
_entity_poly.entity_id
_entity_poly.type
_entity_poly.pdbx_seq_one_letter_code
_entity_poly.pdbx_strand_id
1 'polypeptide(L)'
;MPQITLPDGSVRTYPDAVTVMDVAADIGPGLAKATLAGVVDGTLVDASHSIASDATLAVVTTKSDEALPLIRHSCAHLMAQAVKQLYPDTQVTIGPVIEDGFFYDFARETPFTPEDLERIETRMKELVKTGDEVDRKRRPVWSSGIRVVGRFIAR
;
A
#
# COMPACT_ATOMS: atom_id res chain seq x y z
N MET A 1 25.29 13.86 4.94
CA MET A 1 24.51 14.01 6.21
C MET A 1 23.23 14.73 5.85
N PRO A 2 22.15 14.01 5.54
CA PRO A 2 20.88 14.63 5.16
C PRO A 2 20.27 15.40 6.34
N GLN A 3 19.70 16.56 6.05
CA GLN A 3 18.92 17.37 6.97
C GLN A 3 17.45 17.22 6.61
N ILE A 4 16.66 16.71 7.55
CA ILE A 4 15.22 16.48 7.35
C ILE A 4 14.46 17.59 8.08
N THR A 5 13.74 18.40 7.31
CA THR A 5 12.87 19.45 7.84
C THR A 5 11.46 18.91 8.03
N LEU A 6 10.96 18.99 9.25
CA LEU A 6 9.61 18.53 9.62
C LEU A 6 8.56 19.66 9.46
N PRO A 7 7.26 19.36 9.44
CA PRO A 7 6.18 20.34 9.24
C PRO A 7 6.14 21.45 10.32
N ASP A 8 6.63 21.18 11.51
CA ASP A 8 6.74 22.15 12.62
C ASP A 8 7.94 23.09 12.48
N GLY A 9 8.74 22.94 11.41
CA GLY A 9 9.95 23.69 11.14
C GLY A 9 11.20 23.17 11.85
N SER A 10 11.10 22.11 12.66
CA SER A 10 12.26 21.46 13.26
C SER A 10 13.11 20.75 12.22
N VAL A 11 14.42 20.75 12.41
CA VAL A 11 15.37 20.09 11.51
C VAL A 11 16.12 19.01 12.26
N ARG A 12 16.19 17.82 11.66
CA ARG A 12 16.95 16.68 12.16
C ARG A 12 18.06 16.32 11.18
N THR A 13 19.26 16.09 11.69
CA THR A 13 20.42 15.74 10.88
C THR A 13 20.81 14.29 11.16
N TYR A 14 21.04 13.53 10.09
CA TYR A 14 21.43 12.13 10.17
C TYR A 14 22.80 11.91 9.55
N PRO A 15 23.62 10.97 10.10
CA PRO A 15 24.97 10.72 9.57
C PRO A 15 24.94 10.13 8.16
N ASP A 16 23.95 9.28 7.88
CA ASP A 16 23.77 8.54 6.63
C ASP A 16 22.34 8.72 6.09
N ALA A 17 22.06 8.12 4.94
CA ALA A 17 20.69 8.03 4.42
C ALA A 17 19.74 7.40 5.45
N VAL A 18 18.56 7.99 5.59
CA VAL A 18 17.57 7.62 6.62
C VAL A 18 16.24 7.32 5.95
N THR A 19 15.49 6.34 6.46
CA THR A 19 14.14 6.06 5.96
C THR A 19 13.09 6.93 6.64
N VAL A 20 11.91 7.07 6.01
CA VAL A 20 10.75 7.72 6.65
C VAL A 20 10.45 7.07 7.99
N MET A 21 10.53 5.74 8.07
CA MET A 21 10.28 4.99 9.30
C MET A 21 11.32 5.30 10.39
N ASP A 22 12.59 5.42 10.03
CA ASP A 22 13.65 5.76 10.98
C ASP A 22 13.45 7.15 11.58
N VAL A 23 13.08 8.13 10.73
CA VAL A 23 12.75 9.48 11.21
C VAL A 23 11.54 9.45 12.14
N ALA A 24 10.50 8.69 11.79
CA ALA A 24 9.32 8.54 12.64
C ALA A 24 9.66 7.89 14.00
N ALA A 25 10.55 6.89 14.01
CA ALA A 25 11.02 6.21 15.22
C ALA A 25 11.86 7.15 16.10
N ASP A 26 12.70 7.99 15.49
CA ASP A 26 13.51 8.99 16.19
C ASP A 26 12.65 10.11 16.83
N ILE A 27 11.52 10.46 16.20
CA ILE A 27 10.55 11.39 16.80
C ILE A 27 9.84 10.74 17.99
N GLY A 28 9.43 9.47 17.86
CA GLY A 28 8.88 8.72 18.96
C GLY A 28 8.20 7.41 18.54
N PRO A 29 8.16 6.41 19.47
CA PRO A 29 7.64 5.08 19.17
C PRO A 29 6.15 5.07 18.82
N GLY A 30 5.38 6.01 19.35
CA GLY A 30 3.97 6.17 19.00
C GLY A 30 3.76 6.60 17.54
N LEU A 31 4.60 7.52 17.04
CA LEU A 31 4.58 7.96 15.66
C LEU A 31 5.02 6.82 14.72
N ALA A 32 6.13 6.14 15.04
CA ALA A 32 6.60 5.01 14.26
C ALA A 32 5.51 3.94 14.08
N LYS A 33 4.80 3.59 15.16
CA LYS A 33 3.69 2.63 15.10
C LYS A 33 2.50 3.11 14.26
N ALA A 34 2.27 4.41 14.21
CA ALA A 34 1.16 5.01 13.44
C ALA A 34 1.54 5.32 11.98
N THR A 35 2.81 5.23 11.61
CA THR A 35 3.32 5.58 10.28
C THR A 35 2.80 4.61 9.22
N LEU A 36 2.21 5.16 8.18
CA LEU A 36 1.76 4.44 6.99
C LEU A 36 2.67 4.72 5.79
N ALA A 37 3.14 5.96 5.67
CA ALA A 37 3.93 6.46 4.54
C ALA A 37 4.60 7.79 4.93
N GLY A 38 5.28 8.42 3.98
CA GLY A 38 5.79 9.79 4.10
C GLY A 38 5.50 10.62 2.88
N VAL A 39 5.47 11.94 3.05
CA VAL A 39 5.50 12.90 1.96
C VAL A 39 6.87 13.57 1.99
N VAL A 40 7.73 13.23 1.02
CA VAL A 40 9.09 13.77 0.87
C VAL A 40 9.06 14.77 -0.27
N ASP A 41 9.40 16.02 0.01
CA ASP A 41 9.39 17.14 -0.96
C ASP A 41 8.07 17.19 -1.78
N GLY A 42 6.94 17.01 -1.11
CA GLY A 42 5.62 17.01 -1.73
C GLY A 42 5.23 15.72 -2.45
N THR A 43 6.10 14.70 -2.46
CA THR A 43 5.83 13.40 -3.10
C THR A 43 5.52 12.33 -2.06
N LEU A 44 4.39 11.64 -2.22
CA LEU A 44 4.02 10.51 -1.37
C LEU A 44 4.93 9.31 -1.66
N VAL A 45 5.57 8.79 -0.61
CA VAL A 45 6.51 7.68 -0.68
C VAL A 45 6.23 6.64 0.40
N ASP A 46 6.73 5.43 0.19
CA ASP A 46 6.64 4.35 1.18
C ASP A 46 7.42 4.67 2.46
N ALA A 47 7.01 4.08 3.58
CA ALA A 47 7.70 4.24 4.87
C ALA A 47 9.15 3.74 4.85
N SER A 48 9.48 2.80 3.98
CA SER A 48 10.84 2.29 3.75
C SER A 48 11.67 3.14 2.79
N HIS A 49 11.10 4.21 2.21
CA HIS A 49 11.81 5.09 1.28
C HIS A 49 13.01 5.74 1.94
N SER A 50 14.18 5.60 1.30
CA SER A 50 15.45 6.14 1.79
C SER A 50 15.67 7.57 1.30
N ILE A 51 15.97 8.47 2.22
CA ILE A 51 16.24 9.89 2.01
C ILE A 51 17.76 10.09 2.20
N ALA A 52 18.47 10.36 1.11
CA ALA A 52 19.93 10.47 1.11
C ALA A 52 20.44 11.92 1.05
N SER A 53 19.57 12.89 0.83
CA SER A 53 19.87 14.34 0.73
C SER A 53 18.92 15.15 1.60
N ASP A 54 19.20 16.44 1.75
CA ASP A 54 18.32 17.38 2.45
C ASP A 54 16.92 17.34 1.82
N ALA A 55 15.90 17.25 2.64
CA ALA A 55 14.52 17.13 2.19
C ALA A 55 13.52 17.62 3.27
N THR A 56 12.32 17.93 2.84
CA THR A 56 11.17 18.10 3.73
C THR A 56 10.47 16.76 3.91
N LEU A 57 10.03 16.44 5.11
CA LEU A 57 9.28 15.21 5.39
C LEU A 57 8.07 15.48 6.26
N ALA A 58 6.89 15.08 5.76
CA ALA A 58 5.70 14.93 6.59
C ALA A 58 5.36 13.43 6.72
N VAL A 59 5.21 12.96 7.95
CA VAL A 59 4.85 11.55 8.21
C VAL A 59 3.34 11.37 8.05
N VAL A 60 2.93 10.43 7.22
CA VAL A 60 1.53 10.07 6.98
C VAL A 60 1.11 9.01 7.99
N THR A 61 0.05 9.31 8.73
CA THR A 61 -0.56 8.40 9.72
C THR A 61 -2.03 8.15 9.39
N THR A 62 -2.71 7.29 10.13
CA THR A 62 -4.15 7.02 9.96
C THR A 62 -5.05 8.26 10.11
N LYS A 63 -4.52 9.37 10.62
CA LYS A 63 -5.23 10.65 10.78
C LYS A 63 -4.99 11.62 9.62
N SER A 64 -4.10 11.29 8.70
CA SER A 64 -3.75 12.11 7.53
C SER A 64 -4.77 11.93 6.41
N ASP A 65 -4.99 12.96 5.60
CA ASP A 65 -5.94 12.90 4.48
C ASP A 65 -5.54 11.84 3.43
N GLU A 66 -4.24 11.60 3.28
CA GLU A 66 -3.68 10.58 2.39
C GLU A 66 -3.88 9.15 2.88
N ALA A 67 -4.27 8.95 4.13
CA ALA A 67 -4.39 7.62 4.74
C ALA A 67 -5.45 6.75 4.06
N LEU A 68 -6.62 7.27 3.81
CA LEU A 68 -7.73 6.50 3.26
C LEU A 68 -7.46 5.96 1.85
N PRO A 69 -6.98 6.76 0.88
CA PRO A 69 -6.55 6.25 -0.42
C PRO A 69 -5.45 5.19 -0.31
N LEU A 70 -4.50 5.37 0.60
CA LEU A 70 -3.39 4.45 0.82
C LEU A 70 -3.87 3.09 1.37
N ILE A 71 -4.77 3.11 2.36
CA ILE A 71 -5.38 1.91 2.93
C ILE A 71 -6.22 1.19 1.87
N ARG A 72 -7.01 1.90 1.08
CA ARG A 72 -7.79 1.33 -0.02
C ARG A 72 -6.90 0.63 -1.05
N HIS A 73 -5.79 1.26 -1.43
CA HIS A 73 -4.82 0.67 -2.34
C HIS A 73 -4.20 -0.61 -1.77
N SER A 74 -3.80 -0.58 -0.51
CA SER A 74 -3.27 -1.76 0.20
C SER A 74 -4.30 -2.88 0.31
N CYS A 75 -5.57 -2.57 0.57
CA CYS A 75 -6.66 -3.54 0.58
C CYS A 75 -6.87 -4.16 -0.81
N ALA A 76 -6.74 -3.40 -1.89
CA ALA A 76 -6.83 -3.92 -3.25
C ALA A 76 -5.73 -4.96 -3.51
N HIS A 77 -4.48 -4.68 -3.12
CA HIS A 77 -3.38 -5.65 -3.22
C HIS A 77 -3.60 -6.89 -2.37
N LEU A 78 -4.07 -6.72 -1.14
CA LEU A 78 -4.39 -7.82 -0.23
C LEU A 78 -5.48 -8.73 -0.80
N MET A 79 -6.51 -8.15 -1.41
CA MET A 79 -7.56 -8.90 -2.09
C MET A 79 -7.01 -9.68 -3.28
N ALA A 80 -6.15 -9.06 -4.10
CA ALA A 80 -5.51 -9.73 -5.23
C ALA A 80 -4.65 -10.91 -4.78
N GLN A 81 -3.92 -10.77 -3.67
CA GLN A 81 -3.13 -11.84 -3.07
C GLN A 81 -4.01 -12.99 -2.59
N ALA A 82 -5.10 -12.69 -1.87
CA ALA A 82 -6.06 -13.71 -1.40
C ALA A 82 -6.70 -14.47 -2.56
N VAL A 83 -7.16 -13.76 -3.58
CA VAL A 83 -7.72 -14.36 -4.80
C VAL A 83 -6.71 -15.26 -5.49
N LYS A 84 -5.46 -14.80 -5.65
CA LYS A 84 -4.42 -15.58 -6.31
C LYS A 84 -4.03 -16.85 -5.56
N GLN A 85 -4.11 -16.81 -4.22
CA GLN A 85 -3.85 -18.00 -3.39
C GLN A 85 -4.99 -19.00 -3.40
N LEU A 86 -6.25 -18.55 -3.38
CA LEU A 86 -7.42 -19.41 -3.42
C LEU A 86 -7.73 -19.94 -4.83
N TYR A 87 -7.43 -19.14 -5.85
CA TYR A 87 -7.74 -19.42 -7.25
C TYR A 87 -6.50 -19.12 -8.12
N PRO A 88 -5.50 -20.02 -8.15
CA PRO A 88 -4.21 -19.79 -8.82
C PRO A 88 -4.31 -19.47 -10.31
N ASP A 89 -5.34 -20.02 -11.00
CA ASP A 89 -5.56 -19.83 -12.43
C ASP A 89 -6.20 -18.48 -12.77
N THR A 90 -6.71 -17.75 -11.76
CA THR A 90 -7.28 -16.42 -11.94
C THR A 90 -6.20 -15.41 -12.35
N GLN A 91 -6.42 -14.71 -13.44
CA GLN A 91 -5.55 -13.61 -13.86
C GLN A 91 -5.94 -12.34 -13.12
N VAL A 92 -4.94 -11.72 -12.52
CA VAL A 92 -5.09 -10.45 -11.78
C VAL A 92 -4.70 -9.33 -12.73
N THR A 93 -5.58 -8.34 -12.91
CA THR A 93 -5.36 -7.26 -13.87
C THR A 93 -5.00 -5.96 -13.17
N ILE A 94 -5.99 -5.15 -12.84
CA ILE A 94 -5.81 -3.82 -12.27
C ILE A 94 -6.86 -3.56 -11.18
N GLY A 95 -6.44 -2.86 -10.13
CA GLY A 95 -7.29 -2.53 -8.98
C GLY A 95 -7.09 -1.08 -8.53
N PRO A 96 -7.59 -0.07 -9.29
CA PRO A 96 -7.45 1.31 -8.90
C PRO A 96 -8.35 1.68 -7.71
N VAL A 97 -7.89 2.64 -6.93
CA VAL A 97 -8.71 3.32 -5.92
C VAL A 97 -9.67 4.27 -6.63
N ILE A 98 -10.91 4.32 -6.14
CA ILE A 98 -11.97 5.22 -6.61
C ILE A 98 -12.47 6.08 -5.44
N GLU A 99 -13.36 7.04 -5.71
CA GLU A 99 -13.86 8.00 -4.70
C GLU A 99 -14.42 7.29 -3.45
N ASP A 100 -15.25 6.25 -3.64
CA ASP A 100 -15.92 5.51 -2.57
C ASP A 100 -15.39 4.08 -2.38
N GLY A 101 -14.08 3.83 -2.59
CA GLY A 101 -13.51 2.52 -2.38
C GLY A 101 -12.43 2.17 -3.38
N PHE A 102 -12.43 0.93 -3.82
CA PHE A 102 -11.61 0.43 -4.93
C PHE A 102 -12.38 -0.65 -5.68
N PHE A 103 -11.95 -0.93 -6.90
CA PHE A 103 -12.38 -2.14 -7.60
C PHE A 103 -11.16 -2.95 -8.05
N TYR A 104 -11.38 -4.21 -8.34
CA TYR A 104 -10.35 -5.07 -8.89
C TYR A 104 -10.94 -5.94 -9.99
N ASP A 105 -10.31 -5.95 -11.14
CA ASP A 105 -10.71 -6.77 -12.27
C ASP A 105 -9.90 -8.08 -12.28
N PHE A 106 -10.62 -9.19 -12.32
CA PHE A 106 -10.07 -10.53 -12.41
C PHE A 106 -10.57 -11.22 -13.67
N ALA A 107 -9.68 -11.88 -14.40
CA ALA A 107 -10.05 -12.74 -15.51
C ALA A 107 -10.05 -14.20 -15.05
N ARG A 108 -11.22 -14.83 -15.15
CA ARG A 108 -11.48 -16.22 -14.73
C ARG A 108 -12.56 -16.81 -15.63
N GLU A 109 -12.50 -18.14 -15.90
CA GLU A 109 -13.51 -18.83 -16.70
C GLU A 109 -14.88 -18.88 -16.01
N THR A 110 -14.88 -19.11 -14.69
CA THR A 110 -16.09 -19.19 -13.88
C THR A 110 -16.25 -17.93 -13.05
N PRO A 111 -17.40 -17.24 -13.06
CA PRO A 111 -17.67 -16.09 -12.19
C PRO A 111 -17.53 -16.45 -10.71
N PHE A 112 -17.20 -15.47 -9.87
CA PHE A 112 -17.20 -15.66 -8.41
C PHE A 112 -18.62 -15.77 -7.89
N THR A 113 -18.82 -16.71 -6.96
CA THR A 113 -20.08 -16.88 -6.23
C THR A 113 -20.06 -16.10 -4.91
N PRO A 114 -21.21 -15.89 -4.24
CA PRO A 114 -21.24 -15.29 -2.90
C PRO A 114 -20.35 -16.04 -1.90
N GLU A 115 -20.31 -17.36 -1.96
CA GLU A 115 -19.48 -18.20 -1.10
C GLU A 115 -17.97 -17.98 -1.37
N ASP A 116 -17.59 -17.73 -2.63
CA ASP A 116 -16.22 -17.36 -2.98
C ASP A 116 -15.83 -16.02 -2.34
N LEU A 117 -16.76 -15.05 -2.26
CA LEU A 117 -16.53 -13.76 -1.62
C LEU A 117 -16.23 -13.90 -0.13
N GLU A 118 -17.00 -14.73 0.58
CA GLU A 118 -16.78 -15.00 2.01
C GLU A 118 -15.41 -15.68 2.24
N ARG A 119 -15.03 -16.60 1.36
CA ARG A 119 -13.70 -17.25 1.41
C ARG A 119 -12.56 -16.26 1.17
N ILE A 120 -12.73 -15.37 0.19
CA ILE A 120 -11.74 -14.32 -0.11
C ILE A 120 -11.59 -13.38 1.09
N GLU A 121 -12.70 -12.92 1.67
CA GLU A 121 -12.68 -12.04 2.85
C GLU A 121 -12.00 -12.72 4.05
N THR A 122 -12.32 -13.98 4.30
CA THR A 122 -11.69 -14.78 5.36
C THR A 122 -10.19 -14.87 5.14
N ARG A 123 -9.76 -15.17 3.90
CA ARG A 123 -8.35 -15.26 3.56
C ARG A 123 -7.63 -13.91 3.69
N MET A 124 -8.26 -12.81 3.30
CA MET A 124 -7.73 -11.47 3.52
C MET A 124 -7.49 -11.19 5.02
N LYS A 125 -8.45 -11.53 5.89
CA LYS A 125 -8.31 -11.39 7.35
C LYS A 125 -7.16 -12.23 7.93
N GLU A 126 -6.92 -13.42 7.38
CA GLU A 126 -5.78 -14.25 7.75
C GLU A 126 -4.45 -13.61 7.33
N LEU A 127 -4.36 -13.13 6.08
CA LEU A 127 -3.16 -12.49 5.54
C LEU A 127 -2.78 -11.22 6.33
N VAL A 128 -3.76 -10.43 6.76
CA VAL A 128 -3.47 -9.26 7.63
C VAL A 128 -2.80 -9.68 8.94
N LYS A 129 -3.16 -10.84 9.50
CA LYS A 129 -2.57 -11.33 10.76
C LYS A 129 -1.14 -11.80 10.60
N THR A 130 -0.72 -12.23 9.41
CA THR A 130 0.67 -12.67 9.16
C THR A 130 1.64 -11.50 9.18
N GLY A 131 1.18 -10.29 8.85
CA GLY A 131 2.01 -9.09 8.84
C GLY A 131 3.14 -9.14 7.80
N ASP A 132 2.91 -9.83 6.68
CA ASP A 132 3.91 -10.03 5.64
C ASP A 132 4.36 -8.68 5.07
N GLU A 133 5.67 -8.52 4.90
CA GLU A 133 6.26 -7.35 4.26
C GLU A 133 5.94 -7.35 2.75
N VAL A 134 5.47 -6.20 2.24
CA VAL A 134 5.14 -6.05 0.82
C VAL A 134 6.34 -5.55 0.05
N ASP A 135 6.91 -6.41 -0.79
CA ASP A 135 8.05 -6.07 -1.63
C ASP A 135 7.60 -5.57 -3.02
N ARG A 136 8.06 -4.38 -3.42
CA ARG A 136 7.70 -3.74 -4.69
C ARG A 136 8.60 -4.23 -5.82
N LYS A 137 8.09 -5.16 -6.67
CA LYS A 137 8.77 -5.62 -7.89
C LYS A 137 8.16 -4.99 -9.14
N ARG A 138 8.97 -4.28 -9.91
CA ARG A 138 8.57 -3.82 -11.26
C ARG A 138 8.64 -5.01 -12.22
N ARG A 139 7.51 -5.37 -12.83
CA ARG A 139 7.45 -6.33 -13.94
C ARG A 139 7.17 -5.61 -15.25
N PRO A 140 7.73 -6.05 -16.39
CA PRO A 140 7.36 -5.49 -17.69
C PRO A 140 5.86 -5.73 -17.94
N VAL A 141 5.19 -4.71 -18.48
CA VAL A 141 3.78 -4.78 -18.86
C VAL A 141 3.68 -5.65 -20.12
N TRP A 142 3.11 -6.83 -20.00
CA TRP A 142 2.75 -7.65 -21.16
C TRP A 142 1.36 -7.22 -21.65
N SER A 143 1.28 -6.72 -22.89
CA SER A 143 0.04 -6.40 -23.57
C SER A 143 -0.58 -7.68 -24.14
N SER A 144 -1.21 -8.49 -23.35
CA SER A 144 -2.09 -9.56 -23.82
C SER A 144 -3.53 -9.16 -23.53
N GLY A 145 -4.39 -9.21 -24.57
CA GLY A 145 -5.80 -8.86 -24.47
C GLY A 145 -6.52 -9.72 -23.43
N ILE A 146 -6.69 -9.19 -22.25
CA ILE A 146 -7.31 -9.86 -21.12
C ILE A 146 -8.82 -9.60 -21.18
N ARG A 147 -9.61 -10.66 -21.27
CA ARG A 147 -11.07 -10.59 -21.11
C ARG A 147 -11.38 -10.49 -19.61
N VAL A 148 -11.92 -9.35 -19.19
CA VAL A 148 -12.36 -9.15 -17.79
C VAL A 148 -13.67 -9.89 -17.57
N VAL A 149 -13.72 -10.82 -16.63
CA VAL A 149 -14.90 -11.67 -16.33
C VAL A 149 -15.47 -11.40 -14.94
N GLY A 150 -14.90 -10.49 -14.16
CA GLY A 150 -15.44 -10.13 -12.85
C GLY A 150 -14.89 -8.82 -12.34
N ARG A 151 -15.78 -7.98 -11.81
CA ARG A 151 -15.43 -6.73 -11.14
C ARG A 151 -15.90 -6.78 -9.69
N PHE A 152 -14.99 -6.57 -8.75
CA PHE A 152 -15.30 -6.34 -7.35
C PHE A 152 -15.25 -4.85 -7.05
N ILE A 153 -16.29 -4.36 -6.37
CA ILE A 153 -16.33 -3.00 -5.82
C ILE A 153 -16.43 -3.14 -4.30
N ALA A 154 -15.41 -2.70 -3.58
CA ALA A 154 -15.43 -2.56 -2.13
C ALA A 154 -15.65 -1.09 -1.76
N ARG A 155 -16.61 -0.82 -0.89
CA ARG A 155 -16.96 0.51 -0.37
C ARG A 155 -16.52 0.65 1.09
#